data_178f41c868c302f43f7fa18feca92fbe
#
_entry.id   178f41c868c302f43f7fa18feca92fbe
#
_cell.length_a   1.000
_cell.length_b   1.000
_cell.length_c   1.000
_cell.angle_alpha   90.00
_cell.angle_beta   90.00
_cell.angle_gamma   90.00
#
_symmetry.space_group_name_H-M   'P 1'
#
loop_
_entity.id
_entity.type
_entity.pdbx_description
1 polymer ?
#
loop_
_entity_poly.entity_id
_entity_poly.type
_entity_poly.pdbx_seq_one_letter_code
_entity_poly.pdbx_strand_id
1 'polypeptide(L)'
;MLLLGDIMAILKKDIILNSKNMPRHIALIMDGNGRWAKKRGLPRTYGHKVGTQRIIDIINESIDLKIEALTVYAFSTENWKRNNDEIEYIFSLLYEMFDKKMESIMNKNIKVRVLGTLDRLEGKYDLLKQKIEEITNKTKNNTGLMFNVAFNYGSHDEIIRAIKNISKEVKDNSISVEDIDESLLENYLMTKGLPNIDMVVRTSGEVRLSNFLLWQVAYSELIFTNTYWPDFDGYEFRKCIQEYQKRDRKYGNV
;
A
#
# COMPACT_ATOMS: atom_id res chain seq x y z
N MET A 1 -14.98 -33.37 21.10
CA MET A 1 -13.88 -32.48 21.48
C MET A 1 -13.46 -31.71 20.22
N LEU A 2 -14.06 -30.54 20.01
CA LEU A 2 -13.66 -29.67 18.93
C LEU A 2 -12.20 -29.24 19.20
N LEU A 3 -11.32 -29.41 18.21
CA LEU A 3 -9.91 -29.03 18.33
C LEU A 3 -9.81 -27.54 18.57
N LEU A 4 -8.87 -27.08 19.39
CA LEU A 4 -8.63 -25.67 19.70
C LEU A 4 -8.53 -24.79 18.41
N GLY A 5 -8.12 -25.39 17.29
CA GLY A 5 -8.06 -24.75 15.98
C GLY A 5 -9.44 -24.39 15.41
N ASP A 6 -10.44 -25.20 15.62
CA ASP A 6 -11.81 -24.97 15.14
C ASP A 6 -12.51 -23.89 15.96
N ILE A 7 -12.23 -23.83 17.28
CA ILE A 7 -12.74 -22.77 18.17
C ILE A 7 -12.13 -21.42 17.80
N MET A 8 -10.83 -21.37 17.49
CA MET A 8 -10.18 -20.13 17.03
C MET A 8 -10.69 -19.68 15.64
N ALA A 9 -11.01 -20.61 14.74
CA ALA A 9 -11.59 -20.28 13.43
C ALA A 9 -13.03 -19.75 13.56
N ILE A 10 -13.83 -20.26 14.51
CA ILE A 10 -15.18 -19.77 14.80
C ILE A 10 -15.12 -18.38 15.44
N LEU A 11 -14.22 -18.16 16.40
CA LEU A 11 -14.02 -16.85 17.05
C LEU A 11 -13.46 -15.78 16.11
N LYS A 12 -12.75 -16.16 15.04
CA LYS A 12 -12.20 -15.23 14.04
C LYS A 12 -13.25 -14.62 13.09
N LYS A 13 -14.47 -15.15 13.02
CA LYS A 13 -15.49 -14.68 12.05
C LYS A 13 -16.37 -13.52 12.53
N ASP A 14 -16.33 -13.12 13.80
CA ASP A 14 -17.37 -12.27 14.40
C ASP A 14 -16.97 -10.81 14.64
N ILE A 15 -16.09 -10.22 13.80
CA ILE A 15 -15.92 -8.78 13.81
C ILE A 15 -17.03 -8.15 12.97
N ILE A 16 -18.02 -7.59 13.66
CA ILE A 16 -19.10 -6.83 13.03
C ILE A 16 -18.59 -5.43 12.71
N LEU A 17 -18.65 -5.05 11.45
CA LEU A 17 -18.27 -3.72 10.97
C LEU A 17 -19.53 -2.92 10.63
N ASN A 18 -19.48 -1.63 10.94
CA ASN A 18 -20.54 -0.70 10.53
C ASN A 18 -20.34 -0.29 9.07
N SER A 19 -21.20 -0.76 8.18
CA SER A 19 -21.13 -0.48 6.73
C SER A 19 -21.28 1.00 6.36
N LYS A 20 -21.82 1.83 7.26
CA LYS A 20 -21.97 3.28 7.03
C LYS A 20 -20.73 4.09 7.41
N ASN A 21 -19.75 3.48 8.11
CA ASN A 21 -18.51 4.12 8.54
C ASN A 21 -17.29 3.29 8.09
N MET A 22 -17.24 2.92 6.81
CA MET A 22 -16.12 2.21 6.24
C MET A 22 -15.05 3.19 5.72
N PRO A 23 -13.76 2.90 5.91
CA PRO A 23 -12.71 3.65 5.23
C PRO A 23 -12.80 3.41 3.72
N ARG A 24 -12.68 4.46 2.92
CA ARG A 24 -12.67 4.37 1.45
C ARG A 24 -11.29 3.98 0.93
N HIS A 25 -10.24 4.52 1.55
CA HIS A 25 -8.85 4.28 1.17
C HIS A 25 -8.01 3.88 2.38
N ILE A 26 -7.40 2.72 2.29
CA ILE A 26 -6.52 2.17 3.33
C ILE A 26 -5.10 2.09 2.79
N ALA A 27 -4.13 2.60 3.55
CA ALA A 27 -2.70 2.49 3.24
C ALA A 27 -2.01 1.54 4.24
N LEU A 28 -1.16 0.63 3.74
CA LEU A 28 -0.52 -0.41 4.55
C LEU A 28 1.00 -0.31 4.49
N ILE A 29 1.64 -0.21 5.66
CA ILE A 29 3.08 -0.38 5.83
C ILE A 29 3.33 -1.82 6.30
N MET A 30 3.73 -2.68 5.37
CA MET A 30 3.88 -4.13 5.51
C MET A 30 5.19 -4.51 6.20
N ASP A 31 5.30 -4.20 7.49
CA ASP A 31 6.53 -4.42 8.26
C ASP A 31 6.52 -5.77 8.99
N GLY A 32 7.73 -6.27 9.29
CA GLY A 32 7.95 -7.43 10.13
C GLY A 32 8.28 -8.74 9.41
N ASN A 33 8.35 -8.78 8.06
CA ASN A 33 8.67 -10.00 7.29
C ASN A 33 9.94 -10.70 7.80
N GLY A 34 11.05 -9.97 7.91
CA GLY A 34 12.33 -10.52 8.35
C GLY A 34 12.33 -10.94 9.82
N ARG A 35 11.66 -10.19 10.71
CA ARG A 35 11.53 -10.54 12.14
C ARG A 35 10.67 -11.79 12.34
N TRP A 36 9.60 -11.90 11.57
CA TRP A 36 8.74 -13.08 11.54
C TRP A 36 9.51 -14.34 11.15
N ALA A 37 10.31 -14.28 10.08
CA ALA A 37 11.14 -15.38 9.63
C ALA A 37 12.20 -15.75 10.67
N LYS A 38 12.92 -14.78 11.22
CA LYS A 38 13.95 -14.98 12.25
C LYS A 38 13.40 -15.69 13.49
N LYS A 39 12.21 -15.31 13.96
CA LYS A 39 11.54 -15.98 15.11
C LYS A 39 11.26 -17.47 14.86
N ARG A 40 11.20 -17.91 13.60
CA ARG A 40 10.90 -19.27 13.17
C ARG A 40 12.15 -20.02 12.67
N GLY A 41 13.34 -19.44 12.84
CA GLY A 41 14.60 -20.03 12.33
C GLY A 41 14.69 -20.08 10.81
N LEU A 42 13.90 -19.23 10.11
CA LEU A 42 13.81 -19.19 8.64
C LEU A 42 14.60 -18.04 8.04
N PRO A 43 15.08 -18.15 6.80
CA PRO A 43 15.69 -17.04 6.07
C PRO A 43 14.73 -15.85 5.92
N ARG A 44 15.25 -14.61 5.94
CA ARG A 44 14.44 -13.38 5.76
C ARG A 44 13.58 -13.41 4.50
N THR A 45 14.12 -13.97 3.42
CA THR A 45 13.45 -14.15 2.12
C THR A 45 12.16 -14.95 2.24
N TYR A 46 12.11 -15.96 3.11
CA TYR A 46 10.89 -16.74 3.35
C TYR A 46 9.77 -15.88 3.94
N GLY A 47 10.10 -14.93 4.84
CA GLY A 47 9.13 -13.97 5.36
C GLY A 47 8.53 -13.08 4.25
N HIS A 48 9.35 -12.61 3.31
CA HIS A 48 8.88 -11.84 2.15
C HIS A 48 7.95 -12.67 1.25
N LYS A 49 8.27 -13.96 1.01
CA LYS A 49 7.42 -14.87 0.24
C LYS A 49 6.04 -15.04 0.86
N VAL A 50 5.98 -15.32 2.17
CA VAL A 50 4.70 -15.44 2.89
C VAL A 50 3.96 -14.10 2.89
N GLY A 51 4.68 -12.98 3.09
CA GLY A 51 4.12 -11.65 3.05
C GLY A 51 3.50 -11.29 1.70
N THR A 52 4.05 -11.76 0.59
CA THR A 52 3.45 -11.55 -0.75
C THR A 52 2.12 -12.29 -0.89
N GLN A 53 2.00 -13.52 -0.36
CA GLN A 53 0.70 -14.20 -0.34
C GLN A 53 -0.32 -13.43 0.50
N ARG A 54 0.12 -12.84 1.62
CA ARG A 54 -0.75 -12.04 2.48
C ARG A 54 -1.34 -10.81 1.77
N ILE A 55 -0.59 -10.20 0.83
CA ILE A 55 -1.13 -9.11 0.00
C ILE A 55 -2.39 -9.56 -0.74
N ILE A 56 -2.38 -10.77 -1.33
CA ILE A 56 -3.52 -11.32 -2.07
C ILE A 56 -4.74 -11.52 -1.16
N ASP A 57 -4.50 -12.00 0.07
CA ASP A 57 -5.58 -12.20 1.03
C ASP A 57 -6.23 -10.87 1.42
N ILE A 58 -5.42 -9.82 1.65
CA ILE A 58 -5.91 -8.48 2.00
C ILE A 58 -6.59 -7.78 0.79
N ILE A 59 -6.12 -8.00 -0.44
CA ILE A 59 -6.82 -7.54 -1.64
C ILE A 59 -8.23 -8.15 -1.70
N ASN A 60 -8.35 -9.47 -1.50
CA ASN A 60 -9.66 -10.13 -1.51
C ASN A 60 -10.57 -9.59 -0.41
N GLU A 61 -10.04 -9.45 0.80
CA GLU A 61 -10.76 -8.88 1.94
C GLU A 61 -11.24 -7.45 1.65
N SER A 62 -10.38 -6.63 1.01
CA SER A 62 -10.72 -5.25 0.61
C SER A 62 -11.86 -5.21 -0.41
N ILE A 63 -11.88 -6.15 -1.37
CA ILE A 63 -12.97 -6.28 -2.35
C ILE A 63 -14.28 -6.66 -1.65
N ASP A 64 -14.25 -7.67 -0.76
CA ASP A 64 -15.41 -8.14 -0.03
C ASP A 64 -16.01 -7.04 0.86
N LEU A 65 -15.16 -6.19 1.43
CA LEU A 65 -15.52 -5.03 2.24
C LEU A 65 -15.86 -3.78 1.44
N LYS A 66 -15.80 -3.83 0.10
CA LYS A 66 -16.07 -2.72 -0.82
C LYS A 66 -15.18 -1.49 -0.55
N ILE A 67 -13.92 -1.71 -0.17
CA ILE A 67 -12.90 -0.66 -0.08
C ILE A 67 -12.63 -0.15 -1.49
N GLU A 68 -12.57 1.18 -1.67
CA GLU A 68 -12.37 1.78 -2.99
C GLU A 68 -10.90 1.74 -3.41
N ALA A 69 -9.98 2.01 -2.46
CA ALA A 69 -8.55 2.03 -2.73
C ALA A 69 -7.74 1.34 -1.62
N LEU A 70 -6.74 0.57 -2.03
CA LEU A 70 -5.76 -0.07 -1.15
C LEU A 70 -4.36 0.32 -1.63
N THR A 71 -3.58 1.00 -0.81
CA THR A 71 -2.18 1.33 -1.12
C THR A 71 -1.24 0.55 -0.21
N VAL A 72 -0.28 -0.18 -0.79
CA VAL A 72 0.69 -0.97 -0.05
C VAL A 72 2.11 -0.44 -0.24
N TYR A 73 2.91 -0.36 0.83
CA TYR A 73 4.31 0.06 0.78
C TYR A 73 5.21 -1.14 0.50
N ALA A 74 5.46 -1.42 -0.78
CA ALA A 74 6.22 -2.60 -1.21
C ALA A 74 7.73 -2.39 -1.13
N PHE A 75 8.25 -1.21 -1.53
CA PHE A 75 9.68 -0.91 -1.52
C PHE A 75 9.92 0.60 -1.42
N SER A 76 10.63 1.03 -0.38
CA SER A 76 10.97 2.44 -0.19
C SER A 76 12.29 2.81 -0.86
N THR A 77 12.50 4.11 -1.13
CA THR A 77 13.78 4.63 -1.62
C THR A 77 14.95 4.33 -0.68
N GLU A 78 14.71 4.22 0.62
CA GLU A 78 15.72 3.87 1.63
C GLU A 78 16.11 2.40 1.58
N ASN A 79 15.25 1.52 1.02
CA ASN A 79 15.52 0.07 0.94
C ASN A 79 16.62 -0.30 -0.05
N TRP A 80 17.04 0.61 -0.93
CA TRP A 80 18.24 0.41 -1.76
C TRP A 80 19.54 0.22 -0.95
N LYS A 81 19.53 0.53 0.35
CA LYS A 81 20.66 0.28 1.27
C LYS A 81 20.70 -1.18 1.78
N ARG A 82 19.72 -2.00 1.45
CA ARG A 82 19.68 -3.43 1.82
C ARG A 82 20.70 -4.23 1.01
N ASN A 83 20.94 -5.48 1.45
CA ASN A 83 21.74 -6.43 0.66
C ASN A 83 21.10 -6.63 -0.72
N ASN A 84 21.91 -6.69 -1.76
CA ASN A 84 21.46 -6.88 -3.15
C ASN A 84 20.61 -8.14 -3.33
N ASP A 85 20.99 -9.27 -2.70
CA ASP A 85 20.22 -10.52 -2.79
C ASP A 85 18.79 -10.37 -2.23
N GLU A 86 18.63 -9.59 -1.14
CA GLU A 86 17.30 -9.28 -0.59
C GLU A 86 16.50 -8.41 -1.56
N ILE A 87 17.12 -7.41 -2.18
CA ILE A 87 16.47 -6.52 -3.17
C ILE A 87 16.01 -7.34 -4.38
N GLU A 88 16.90 -8.14 -4.96
CA GLU A 88 16.59 -8.98 -6.11
C GLU A 88 15.43 -9.94 -5.81
N TYR A 89 15.45 -10.52 -4.62
CA TYR A 89 14.38 -11.43 -4.21
C TYR A 89 13.04 -10.71 -4.06
N ILE A 90 13.00 -9.51 -3.46
CA ILE A 90 11.77 -8.71 -3.36
C ILE A 90 11.25 -8.35 -4.76
N PHE A 91 12.14 -7.99 -5.69
CA PHE A 91 11.76 -7.64 -7.06
C PHE A 91 11.25 -8.85 -7.83
N SER A 92 11.87 -10.03 -7.65
CA SER A 92 11.36 -11.27 -8.24
C SER A 92 9.97 -11.64 -7.71
N LEU A 93 9.71 -11.44 -6.41
CA LEU A 93 8.39 -11.67 -5.82
C LEU A 93 7.32 -10.71 -6.39
N LEU A 94 7.66 -9.45 -6.61
CA LEU A 94 6.74 -8.48 -7.22
C LEU A 94 6.44 -8.85 -8.68
N TYR A 95 7.49 -9.22 -9.45
CA TYR A 95 7.33 -9.71 -10.81
C TYR A 95 6.41 -10.94 -10.85
N GLU A 96 6.70 -11.96 -10.03
CA GLU A 96 5.90 -13.18 -9.95
C GLU A 96 4.44 -12.92 -9.55
N MET A 97 4.22 -11.99 -8.61
CA MET A 97 2.88 -11.62 -8.19
C MET A 97 2.08 -11.07 -9.37
N PHE A 98 2.64 -10.13 -10.12
CA PHE A 98 1.94 -9.56 -11.29
C PHE A 98 1.78 -10.57 -12.41
N ASP A 99 2.78 -11.39 -12.67
CA ASP A 99 2.73 -12.41 -13.73
C ASP A 99 1.68 -13.47 -13.43
N LYS A 100 1.76 -14.13 -12.27
CA LYS A 100 0.87 -15.23 -11.88
C LYS A 100 -0.55 -14.80 -11.53
N LYS A 101 -0.77 -13.52 -11.20
CA LYS A 101 -2.09 -13.02 -10.77
C LYS A 101 -2.78 -12.12 -11.79
N MET A 102 -2.18 -11.91 -12.98
CA MET A 102 -2.73 -11.05 -14.03
C MET A 102 -4.20 -11.40 -14.33
N GLU A 103 -4.49 -12.67 -14.61
CA GLU A 103 -5.84 -13.13 -14.93
C GLU A 103 -6.82 -12.87 -13.76
N SER A 104 -6.42 -13.20 -12.53
CA SER A 104 -7.25 -12.95 -11.34
C SER A 104 -7.51 -11.46 -11.12
N ILE A 105 -6.51 -10.60 -11.36
CA ILE A 105 -6.64 -9.15 -11.26
C ILE A 105 -7.64 -8.62 -12.29
N MET A 106 -7.58 -9.09 -13.53
CA MET A 106 -8.51 -8.72 -14.58
C MET A 106 -9.94 -9.20 -14.27
N ASN A 107 -10.11 -10.47 -13.90
CA ASN A 107 -11.41 -11.06 -13.59
C ASN A 107 -12.10 -10.41 -12.39
N LYS A 108 -11.33 -9.87 -11.42
CA LYS A 108 -11.83 -9.13 -10.27
C LYS A 108 -11.97 -7.62 -10.53
N ASN A 109 -11.77 -7.20 -11.76
CA ASN A 109 -11.89 -5.79 -12.18
C ASN A 109 -11.00 -4.84 -11.33
N ILE A 110 -9.81 -5.30 -10.89
CA ILE A 110 -8.88 -4.50 -10.09
C ILE A 110 -8.11 -3.56 -11.00
N LYS A 111 -8.04 -2.27 -10.63
CA LYS A 111 -7.19 -1.27 -11.28
C LYS A 111 -5.86 -1.17 -10.54
N VAL A 112 -4.78 -1.57 -11.19
CA VAL A 112 -3.43 -1.51 -10.61
C VAL A 112 -2.76 -0.19 -10.97
N ARG A 113 -2.16 0.45 -9.97
CA ARG A 113 -1.27 1.61 -10.13
C ARG A 113 0.03 1.36 -9.38
N VAL A 114 1.12 1.90 -9.90
CA VAL A 114 2.40 1.93 -9.20
C VAL A 114 2.74 3.37 -8.86
N LEU A 115 2.93 3.65 -7.57
CA LEU A 115 3.36 4.94 -7.04
C LEU A 115 4.87 4.84 -6.77
N GLY A 116 5.64 5.72 -7.39
CA GLY A 116 7.10 5.73 -7.30
C GLY A 116 7.74 5.91 -8.66
N THR A 117 9.05 5.73 -8.73
CA THR A 117 9.81 5.94 -9.96
C THR A 117 10.41 4.65 -10.48
N LEU A 118 10.36 4.48 -11.79
CA LEU A 118 10.95 3.31 -12.45
C LEU A 118 12.36 3.58 -13.00
N ASP A 119 12.90 4.78 -12.75
CA ASP A 119 14.17 5.26 -13.33
C ASP A 119 15.38 4.38 -12.94
N ARG A 120 15.34 3.75 -11.75
CA ARG A 120 16.41 2.85 -11.25
C ARG A 120 16.22 1.40 -11.68
N LEU A 121 15.20 1.08 -12.47
CA LEU A 121 14.94 -0.28 -12.94
C LEU A 121 15.55 -0.58 -14.31
N GLU A 122 16.25 0.37 -14.92
CA GLU A 122 16.87 0.19 -16.23
C GLU A 122 18.03 -0.82 -16.16
N GLY A 123 18.18 -1.59 -17.24
CA GLY A 123 19.18 -2.64 -17.36
C GLY A 123 18.77 -3.92 -16.60
N LYS A 124 19.33 -4.15 -15.43
CA LYS A 124 19.14 -5.39 -14.66
C LYS A 124 17.67 -5.74 -14.35
N TYR A 125 16.80 -4.74 -14.24
CA TYR A 125 15.41 -4.89 -13.82
C TYR A 125 14.39 -4.56 -14.92
N ASP A 126 14.81 -4.54 -16.18
CA ASP A 126 13.95 -4.22 -17.33
C ASP A 126 12.70 -5.12 -17.40
N LEU A 127 12.84 -6.41 -17.08
CA LEU A 127 11.69 -7.33 -17.05
C LEU A 127 10.64 -6.91 -16.02
N LEU A 128 11.06 -6.46 -14.83
CA LEU A 128 10.13 -5.97 -13.82
C LEU A 128 9.47 -4.66 -14.28
N LYS A 129 10.24 -3.74 -14.88
CA LYS A 129 9.72 -2.49 -15.46
C LYS A 129 8.65 -2.77 -16.49
N GLN A 130 8.94 -3.63 -17.46
CA GLN A 130 7.99 -4.04 -18.50
C GLN A 130 6.72 -4.68 -17.90
N LYS A 131 6.87 -5.54 -16.89
CA LYS A 131 5.72 -6.18 -16.23
C LYS A 131 4.85 -5.16 -15.49
N ILE A 132 5.44 -4.16 -14.84
CA ILE A 132 4.73 -3.05 -14.20
C ILE A 132 3.94 -2.24 -15.24
N GLU A 133 4.57 -1.89 -16.36
CA GLU A 133 3.93 -1.16 -17.45
C GLU A 133 2.79 -1.99 -18.09
N GLU A 134 3.01 -3.29 -18.28
CA GLU A 134 2.00 -4.21 -18.79
C GLU A 134 0.75 -4.25 -17.89
N ILE A 135 0.91 -4.53 -16.60
CA ILE A 135 -0.22 -4.64 -15.67
C ILE A 135 -0.98 -3.34 -15.54
N THR A 136 -0.26 -2.22 -15.44
CA THR A 136 -0.86 -0.88 -15.33
C THR A 136 -1.68 -0.55 -16.58
N ASN A 137 -1.14 -0.82 -17.77
CA ASN A 137 -1.84 -0.58 -19.03
C ASN A 137 -3.06 -1.48 -19.21
N LYS A 138 -2.94 -2.78 -18.94
CA LYS A 138 -4.06 -3.72 -19.06
C LYS A 138 -5.21 -3.41 -18.13
N THR A 139 -4.92 -2.90 -16.93
CA THR A 139 -5.94 -2.65 -15.90
C THR A 139 -6.44 -1.20 -15.83
N LYS A 140 -5.94 -0.29 -16.69
CA LYS A 140 -6.25 1.16 -16.64
C LYS A 140 -7.73 1.50 -16.71
N ASN A 141 -8.52 0.67 -17.41
CA ASN A 141 -9.96 0.86 -17.59
C ASN A 141 -10.80 0.08 -16.56
N ASN A 142 -10.19 -0.69 -15.67
CA ASN A 142 -10.90 -1.37 -14.60
C ASN A 142 -11.48 -0.35 -13.61
N THR A 143 -12.63 -0.68 -13.04
CA THR A 143 -13.45 0.21 -12.21
C THR A 143 -13.68 -0.31 -10.78
N GLY A 144 -13.14 -1.48 -10.46
CA GLY A 144 -13.21 -2.06 -9.11
C GLY A 144 -12.17 -1.47 -8.16
N LEU A 145 -11.64 -2.29 -7.26
CA LEU A 145 -10.62 -1.88 -6.28
C LEU A 145 -9.41 -1.22 -6.97
N MET A 146 -9.06 0.00 -6.55
CA MET A 146 -7.81 0.64 -6.94
C MET A 146 -6.67 0.10 -6.05
N PHE A 147 -5.89 -0.83 -6.59
CA PHE A 147 -4.74 -1.40 -5.91
C PHE A 147 -3.47 -0.64 -6.28
N ASN A 148 -2.94 0.12 -5.33
CA ASN A 148 -1.76 0.96 -5.53
C ASN A 148 -0.55 0.33 -4.84
N VAL A 149 0.54 0.16 -5.58
CA VAL A 149 1.80 -0.38 -5.08
C VAL A 149 2.83 0.74 -5.00
N ALA A 150 3.12 1.22 -3.79
CA ALA A 150 4.22 2.17 -3.58
C ALA A 150 5.55 1.39 -3.68
N PHE A 151 6.21 1.56 -4.82
CA PHE A 151 7.42 0.85 -5.21
C PHE A 151 8.50 1.83 -5.65
N ASN A 152 9.71 1.70 -5.09
CA ASN A 152 10.75 2.71 -5.21
C ASN A 152 10.20 4.12 -4.88
N TYR A 153 9.44 4.17 -3.80
CA TYR A 153 8.69 5.34 -3.37
C TYR A 153 9.28 5.94 -2.09
N GLY A 154 9.22 7.26 -2.01
CA GLY A 154 9.48 8.04 -0.81
C GLY A 154 8.75 9.39 -0.92
N SER A 155 8.01 9.78 0.13
CA SER A 155 7.19 11.00 0.09
C SER A 155 8.02 12.27 -0.10
N HIS A 156 9.22 12.33 0.49
CA HIS A 156 10.12 13.48 0.25
C HIS A 156 10.49 13.61 -1.24
N ASP A 157 10.81 12.49 -1.91
CA ASP A 157 11.14 12.50 -3.35
C ASP A 157 9.92 12.89 -4.19
N GLU A 158 8.73 12.36 -3.87
CA GLU A 158 7.48 12.71 -4.53
C GLU A 158 7.20 14.22 -4.46
N ILE A 159 7.26 14.80 -3.25
CA ILE A 159 7.01 16.24 -3.03
C ILE A 159 8.04 17.10 -3.79
N ILE A 160 9.32 16.75 -3.73
CA ILE A 160 10.37 17.48 -4.47
C ILE A 160 10.14 17.41 -5.98
N ARG A 161 9.68 16.26 -6.51
CA ARG A 161 9.32 16.13 -7.93
C ARG A 161 8.12 16.99 -8.30
N ALA A 162 7.09 17.03 -7.46
CA ALA A 162 5.93 17.89 -7.65
C ALA A 162 6.34 19.37 -7.70
N ILE A 163 7.16 19.82 -6.72
CA ILE A 163 7.69 21.21 -6.70
C ILE A 163 8.49 21.52 -7.97
N LYS A 164 9.36 20.61 -8.42
CA LYS A 164 10.15 20.82 -9.64
C LYS A 164 9.27 20.95 -10.90
N ASN A 165 8.20 20.16 -10.99
CA ASN A 165 7.29 20.22 -12.12
C ASN A 165 6.48 21.52 -12.11
N ILE A 166 5.93 21.92 -10.97
CA ILE A 166 5.24 23.20 -10.78
C ILE A 166 6.18 24.37 -11.13
N SER A 167 7.43 24.35 -10.63
CA SER A 167 8.42 25.39 -10.93
C SER A 167 8.75 25.51 -12.41
N LYS A 168 8.73 24.40 -13.17
CA LYS A 168 8.91 24.47 -14.64
C LYS A 168 7.72 25.16 -15.30
N GLU A 169 6.48 24.82 -14.92
CA GLU A 169 5.28 25.42 -15.49
C GLU A 169 5.17 26.92 -15.16
N VAL A 170 5.59 27.33 -13.95
CA VAL A 170 5.71 28.75 -13.60
C VAL A 170 6.74 29.44 -14.50
N LYS A 171 7.93 28.84 -14.69
CA LYS A 171 8.97 29.37 -15.56
C LYS A 171 8.51 29.51 -17.01
N ASP A 172 7.71 28.56 -17.48
CA ASP A 172 7.17 28.54 -18.85
C ASP A 172 5.90 29.41 -19.01
N ASN A 173 5.51 30.16 -17.96
CA ASN A 173 4.30 31.00 -17.87
C ASN A 173 2.99 30.25 -18.14
N SER A 174 2.96 28.91 -17.87
CA SER A 174 1.76 28.10 -17.99
C SER A 174 0.84 28.23 -16.78
N ILE A 175 1.41 28.55 -15.61
CA ILE A 175 0.72 28.87 -14.35
C ILE A 175 1.43 30.05 -13.68
N SER A 176 0.73 30.77 -12.80
CA SER A 176 1.35 31.83 -11.99
C SER A 176 1.72 31.30 -10.59
N VAL A 177 2.58 32.02 -9.86
CA VAL A 177 2.92 31.67 -8.47
C VAL A 177 1.69 31.75 -7.57
N GLU A 178 0.76 32.65 -7.86
CA GLU A 178 -0.50 32.87 -7.13
C GLU A 178 -1.49 31.71 -7.30
N ASP A 179 -1.33 30.89 -8.34
CA ASP A 179 -2.16 29.69 -8.58
C ASP A 179 -1.71 28.49 -7.72
N ILE A 180 -0.56 28.63 -7.02
CA ILE A 180 -0.01 27.51 -6.23
C ILE A 180 -0.77 27.41 -4.90
N ASP A 181 -1.61 26.39 -4.81
CA ASP A 181 -2.36 26.00 -3.61
C ASP A 181 -2.23 24.49 -3.32
N GLU A 182 -2.91 24.03 -2.28
CA GLU A 182 -2.92 22.59 -1.91
C GLU A 182 -3.47 21.72 -3.05
N SER A 183 -4.55 22.17 -3.70
CA SER A 183 -5.20 21.44 -4.79
C SER A 183 -4.29 21.31 -6.00
N LEU A 184 -3.57 22.38 -6.35
CA LEU A 184 -2.59 22.31 -7.41
C LEU A 184 -1.48 21.31 -7.07
N LEU A 185 -0.90 21.37 -5.87
CA LEU A 185 0.14 20.43 -5.44
C LEU A 185 -0.35 18.99 -5.52
N GLU A 186 -1.57 18.68 -5.03
CA GLU A 186 -2.17 17.33 -5.11
C GLU A 186 -2.28 16.82 -6.54
N ASN A 187 -2.49 17.70 -7.52
CA ASN A 187 -2.52 17.34 -8.94
C ASN A 187 -1.16 16.90 -9.50
N TYR A 188 -0.05 17.23 -8.82
CA TYR A 188 1.31 16.79 -9.18
C TYR A 188 1.81 15.63 -8.34
N LEU A 189 1.06 15.20 -7.31
CA LEU A 189 1.39 14.01 -6.54
C LEU A 189 1.00 12.73 -7.30
N MET A 190 1.71 11.65 -7.00
CA MET A 190 1.47 10.33 -7.62
C MET A 190 0.11 9.74 -7.26
N THR A 191 -0.51 10.24 -6.20
CA THR A 191 -1.84 9.86 -5.72
C THR A 191 -2.98 10.61 -6.39
N LYS A 192 -2.71 11.50 -7.35
CA LYS A 192 -3.74 12.23 -8.10
C LYS A 192 -4.88 11.32 -8.54
N GLY A 193 -6.12 11.73 -8.22
CA GLY A 193 -7.34 11.01 -8.58
C GLY A 193 -7.64 9.78 -7.72
N LEU A 194 -6.89 9.52 -6.66
CA LEU A 194 -7.27 8.58 -5.60
C LEU A 194 -8.15 9.29 -4.56
N PRO A 195 -9.04 8.56 -3.88
CA PRO A 195 -9.71 9.10 -2.69
C PRO A 195 -8.68 9.41 -1.59
N ASN A 196 -8.99 10.36 -0.72
CA ASN A 196 -8.17 10.66 0.45
C ASN A 196 -7.95 9.40 1.29
N ILE A 197 -6.77 9.30 1.92
CA ILE A 197 -6.45 8.16 2.77
C ILE A 197 -7.16 8.34 4.11
N ASP A 198 -8.08 7.43 4.42
CA ASP A 198 -8.80 7.45 5.68
C ASP A 198 -8.01 6.82 6.82
N MET A 199 -7.25 5.75 6.52
CA MET A 199 -6.57 4.95 7.51
C MET A 199 -5.21 4.46 7.02
N VAL A 200 -4.19 4.61 7.86
CA VAL A 200 -2.88 3.98 7.68
C VAL A 200 -2.72 2.88 8.71
N VAL A 201 -2.38 1.67 8.28
CA VAL A 201 -2.02 0.57 9.19
C VAL A 201 -0.55 0.25 9.03
N ARG A 202 0.16 0.17 10.15
CA ARG A 202 1.52 -0.39 10.19
C ARG A 202 1.58 -1.60 11.09
N THR A 203 2.13 -2.68 10.56
CA THR A 203 2.33 -3.94 11.27
C THR A 203 3.65 -3.96 12.05
N SER A 204 3.80 -4.92 12.97
CA SER A 204 5.03 -5.26 13.71
C SER A 204 5.42 -4.36 14.88
N GLY A 205 4.52 -3.53 15.39
CA GLY A 205 4.73 -2.73 16.60
C GLY A 205 5.59 -1.47 16.42
N GLU A 206 5.95 -1.13 15.19
CA GLU A 206 6.71 0.08 14.89
C GLU A 206 5.78 1.28 14.72
N VAL A 207 6.05 2.38 15.44
CA VAL A 207 5.20 3.59 15.48
C VAL A 207 5.91 4.73 14.73
N ARG A 208 5.87 4.69 13.42
CA ARG A 208 6.41 5.71 12.49
C ARG A 208 5.91 5.48 11.07
N LEU A 209 5.92 6.52 10.21
CA LEU A 209 5.48 6.46 8.81
C LEU A 209 6.60 6.07 7.83
N SER A 210 7.85 6.25 8.20
CA SER A 210 9.01 5.90 7.36
C SER A 210 8.95 6.49 5.95
N ASN A 211 8.67 7.79 5.84
CA ASN A 211 8.60 8.51 4.57
C ASN A 211 7.49 8.00 3.61
N PHE A 212 6.40 7.45 4.17
CA PHE A 212 5.26 6.94 3.41
C PHE A 212 4.12 7.94 3.37
N LEU A 213 3.76 8.43 2.19
CA LEU A 213 2.58 9.25 1.89
C LEU A 213 2.36 10.44 2.84
N LEU A 214 3.46 11.16 3.24
CA LEU A 214 3.41 12.16 4.32
C LEU A 214 2.40 13.28 4.07
N TRP A 215 2.25 13.75 2.82
CA TRP A 215 1.25 14.75 2.47
C TRP A 215 -0.16 14.19 2.62
N GLN A 216 -0.37 13.01 2.06
CA GLN A 216 -1.70 12.41 1.91
C GLN A 216 -2.29 11.91 3.22
N VAL A 217 -1.46 11.62 4.24
CA VAL A 217 -1.91 11.06 5.52
C VAL A 217 -2.12 12.09 6.61
N ALA A 218 -2.07 13.38 6.28
CA ALA A 218 -2.15 14.48 7.27
C ALA A 218 -3.38 14.39 8.19
N TYR A 219 -4.50 13.88 7.67
CA TYR A 219 -5.75 13.69 8.41
C TYR A 219 -6.20 12.22 8.51
N SER A 220 -5.30 11.29 8.20
CA SER A 220 -5.60 9.85 8.28
C SER A 220 -5.54 9.34 9.71
N GLU A 221 -6.37 8.36 10.02
CA GLU A 221 -6.24 7.60 11.27
C GLU A 221 -5.03 6.65 11.20
N LEU A 222 -4.12 6.76 12.17
CA LEU A 222 -2.93 5.92 12.24
C LEU A 222 -3.18 4.75 13.20
N ILE A 223 -3.07 3.53 12.70
CA ILE A 223 -3.26 2.30 13.47
C ILE A 223 -1.98 1.48 13.42
N PHE A 224 -1.45 1.18 14.60
CA PHE A 224 -0.22 0.39 14.77
C PHE A 224 -0.58 -0.93 15.45
N THR A 225 -0.21 -2.06 14.83
CA THR A 225 -0.44 -3.39 15.39
C THR A 225 0.87 -4.14 15.63
N ASN A 226 0.91 -4.93 16.69
CA ASN A 226 2.06 -5.78 17.01
C ASN A 226 2.17 -7.02 16.11
N THR A 227 1.12 -7.35 15.36
CA THR A 227 1.11 -8.48 14.44
C THR A 227 2.11 -8.26 13.32
N TYR A 228 2.98 -9.24 13.05
CA TYR A 228 3.88 -9.19 11.89
C TYR A 228 3.11 -9.35 10.60
N TRP A 229 3.57 -8.70 9.52
CA TRP A 229 2.88 -8.74 8.23
C TRP A 229 2.52 -10.16 7.73
N PRO A 230 3.40 -11.18 7.78
CA PRO A 230 3.01 -12.53 7.36
C PRO A 230 1.84 -13.15 8.14
N ASP A 231 1.63 -12.73 9.39
CA ASP A 231 0.53 -13.19 10.25
C ASP A 231 -0.70 -12.25 10.20
N PHE A 232 -0.63 -11.12 9.49
CA PHE A 232 -1.69 -10.12 9.38
C PHE A 232 -2.77 -10.56 8.40
N ASP A 233 -3.68 -11.42 8.85
CA ASP A 233 -4.78 -11.98 8.05
C ASP A 233 -6.01 -11.04 7.95
N GLY A 234 -7.06 -11.47 7.25
CA GLY A 234 -8.31 -10.71 7.12
C GLY A 234 -8.97 -10.40 8.45
N TYR A 235 -8.80 -11.23 9.48
CA TYR A 235 -9.30 -10.95 10.82
C TYR A 235 -8.57 -9.77 11.46
N GLU A 236 -7.23 -9.74 11.41
CA GLU A 236 -6.44 -8.60 11.91
C GLU A 236 -6.74 -7.32 11.11
N PHE A 237 -6.97 -7.43 9.79
CA PHE A 237 -7.38 -6.31 8.96
C PHE A 237 -8.73 -5.74 9.39
N ARG A 238 -9.75 -6.60 9.63
CA ARG A 238 -11.06 -6.19 10.15
C ARG A 238 -10.96 -5.56 11.54
N LYS A 239 -10.08 -6.04 12.42
CA LYS A 239 -9.81 -5.41 13.73
C LYS A 239 -9.31 -3.97 13.59
N CYS A 240 -8.41 -3.74 12.64
CA CYS A 240 -7.94 -2.37 12.37
C CYS A 240 -9.09 -1.48 11.87
N ILE A 241 -9.97 -1.98 11.00
CA ILE A 241 -11.16 -1.24 10.55
C ILE A 241 -12.12 -1.00 11.72
N GLN A 242 -12.33 -1.98 12.60
CA GLN A 242 -13.16 -1.79 13.79
C GLN A 242 -12.58 -0.73 14.73
N GLU A 243 -11.25 -0.68 14.88
CA GLU A 243 -10.57 0.37 15.66
C GLU A 243 -10.77 1.76 15.02
N TYR A 244 -10.62 1.86 13.69
CA TYR A 244 -10.93 3.07 12.94
C TYR A 244 -12.36 3.55 13.17
N GLN A 245 -13.34 2.63 13.17
CA GLN A 245 -14.76 2.95 13.35
C GLN A 245 -15.12 3.46 14.76
N LYS A 246 -14.27 3.19 15.76
CA LYS A 246 -14.45 3.68 17.14
C LYS A 246 -13.96 5.10 17.33
N ARG A 247 -13.15 5.62 16.40
CA ARG A 247 -12.55 6.95 16.52
C ARG A 247 -13.51 8.03 16.07
N ASP A 248 -13.59 9.09 16.85
CA ASP A 248 -14.35 10.30 16.51
C ASP A 248 -13.45 11.26 15.71
N ARG A 249 -13.77 11.45 14.43
CA ARG A 249 -12.96 12.24 13.49
C ARG A 249 -13.49 13.68 13.43
N LYS A 250 -12.85 14.59 14.15
CA LYS A 250 -13.31 15.98 14.28
C LYS A 250 -12.87 16.92 13.16
N TYR A 251 -11.90 16.59 12.32
CA TYR A 251 -11.37 17.39 11.19
C TYR A 251 -11.17 18.88 11.56
N GLY A 252 -10.68 19.15 12.77
CA GLY A 252 -10.50 20.52 13.26
C GLY A 252 -11.78 21.24 13.70
N ASN A 253 -12.95 20.63 13.62
CA ASN A 253 -14.19 21.15 14.20
C ASN A 253 -14.26 20.78 15.70
N VAL A 254 -14.50 21.77 16.54
CA VAL A 254 -14.67 21.62 18.00
C VAL A 254 -16.06 21.07 18.31
#